data_decc6a9e724f159037e9e358adf4891a
#
_entry.id   decc6a9e724f159037e9e358adf4891a
#
_cell.length_a   1.000
_cell.length_b   1.000
_cell.length_c   1.000
_cell.angle_alpha   90.00
_cell.angle_beta   90.00
_cell.angle_gamma   90.00
#
_symmetry.space_group_name_H-M   'P 1'
#
loop_
_entity.id
_entity.type
_entity.pdbx_description
1 polymer ?
#
loop_
_entity_poly.entity_id
_entity_poly.type
_entity_poly.pdbx_seq_one_letter_code
_entity_poly.pdbx_strand_id
1 'polypeptide(L)'
;FKLEGLEKRYPSQLSGGQQQRVALARILVYEPDVIMLDEPFSALDYYLKEQLQFQVREVLRGYTGDVLMVSHSRDEVYRFCEKSIILNRGQVAMKGETRAIFQKPENVTAARLTGCKNFSRIRRIGEYEVEALDWGLTFQTEEAVAAEHAYIGIRAHQFYPARGSANEFTCEWGDTLCQPFEWDVLLRPVENAGVAGDKENALEREVIWWKVDYKQSDSLNRYQRGDRVRLGIAPGDIMLLKEG
;
A
#
# COMPACT_ATOMS: atom_id res chain seq x y z
N PHE A 1 -11.28 -28.55 0.28
CA PHE A 1 -12.19 -27.40 0.50
C PHE A 1 -13.05 -27.52 1.78
N LYS A 2 -12.88 -28.60 2.57
CA LYS A 2 -13.69 -28.85 3.79
C LYS A 2 -15.19 -28.82 3.50
N LEU A 3 -15.60 -29.61 2.52
CA LEU A 3 -17.00 -29.76 2.08
C LEU A 3 -17.61 -31.11 2.46
N GLU A 4 -16.86 -31.96 3.18
CA GLU A 4 -17.31 -33.26 3.66
C GLU A 4 -18.59 -33.12 4.51
N GLY A 5 -19.59 -33.94 4.24
CA GLY A 5 -20.90 -33.92 4.91
C GLY A 5 -21.86 -32.87 4.37
N LEU A 6 -21.49 -32.13 3.30
CA LEU A 6 -22.35 -31.13 2.65
C LEU A 6 -22.88 -31.60 1.29
N GLU A 7 -22.53 -32.81 0.82
CA GLU A 7 -22.77 -33.32 -0.54
C GLU A 7 -24.25 -33.36 -0.91
N LYS A 8 -25.11 -33.50 0.09
CA LYS A 8 -26.58 -33.58 -0.10
C LYS A 8 -27.33 -32.29 0.16
N ARG A 9 -26.60 -31.20 0.49
CA ARG A 9 -27.21 -29.92 0.81
C ARG A 9 -27.44 -29.08 -0.45
N TYR A 10 -28.58 -28.40 -0.49
CA TYR A 10 -28.87 -27.41 -1.52
C TYR A 10 -28.11 -26.09 -1.24
N PRO A 11 -27.84 -25.26 -2.25
CA PRO A 11 -27.16 -23.99 -2.07
C PRO A 11 -27.79 -23.09 -1.00
N SER A 12 -29.10 -23.06 -0.90
CA SER A 12 -29.84 -22.30 0.13
C SER A 12 -29.61 -22.77 1.57
N GLN A 13 -29.06 -23.96 1.76
CA GLN A 13 -28.73 -24.56 3.06
C GLN A 13 -27.25 -24.38 3.42
N LEU A 14 -26.48 -23.72 2.58
CA LEU A 14 -25.06 -23.47 2.74
C LEU A 14 -24.83 -22.03 3.15
N SER A 15 -23.85 -21.79 4.04
CA SER A 15 -23.38 -20.44 4.33
C SER A 15 -22.71 -19.82 3.08
N GLY A 16 -22.61 -18.49 3.01
CA GLY A 16 -21.97 -17.80 1.88
C GLY A 16 -20.54 -18.31 1.60
N GLY A 17 -19.76 -18.54 2.65
CA GLY A 17 -18.42 -19.12 2.51
C GLY A 17 -18.42 -20.58 2.02
N GLN A 18 -19.43 -21.40 2.39
CA GLN A 18 -19.59 -22.75 1.87
C GLN A 18 -19.99 -22.72 0.39
N GLN A 19 -20.89 -21.82 0.00
CA GLN A 19 -21.29 -21.64 -1.41
C GLN A 19 -20.09 -21.24 -2.27
N GLN A 20 -19.26 -20.31 -1.79
CA GLN A 20 -18.06 -19.86 -2.48
C GLN A 20 -17.03 -21.00 -2.66
N ARG A 21 -16.79 -21.81 -1.61
CA ARG A 21 -15.93 -22.99 -1.70
C ARG A 21 -16.44 -24.04 -2.65
N VAL A 22 -17.75 -24.27 -2.70
CA VAL A 22 -18.39 -25.17 -3.69
C VAL A 22 -18.21 -24.62 -5.11
N ALA A 23 -18.39 -23.31 -5.32
CA ALA A 23 -18.19 -22.70 -6.62
C ALA A 23 -16.75 -22.85 -7.12
N LEU A 24 -15.78 -22.59 -6.25
CA LEU A 24 -14.35 -22.79 -6.57
C LEU A 24 -14.01 -24.25 -6.87
N ALA A 25 -14.48 -25.19 -6.03
CA ALA A 25 -14.25 -26.61 -6.25
C ALA A 25 -14.85 -27.07 -7.60
N ARG A 26 -16.04 -26.59 -7.96
CA ARG A 26 -16.69 -26.89 -9.22
C ARG A 26 -15.88 -26.43 -10.42
N ILE A 27 -15.33 -25.21 -10.38
CA ILE A 27 -14.50 -24.66 -11.48
C ILE A 27 -13.26 -25.54 -11.68
N LEU A 28 -12.59 -25.91 -10.60
CA LEU A 28 -11.32 -26.63 -10.64
C LEU A 28 -11.46 -28.09 -11.09
N VAL A 29 -12.60 -28.73 -10.81
CA VAL A 29 -12.87 -30.13 -11.25
C VAL A 29 -13.01 -30.26 -12.77
N TYR A 30 -13.41 -29.17 -13.46
CA TYR A 30 -13.56 -29.21 -14.92
C TYR A 30 -12.23 -29.06 -15.69
N GLU A 31 -11.14 -28.69 -15.01
CA GLU A 31 -9.82 -28.46 -15.63
C GLU A 31 -9.90 -27.59 -16.91
N PRO A 32 -10.53 -26.42 -16.86
CA PRO A 32 -10.73 -25.58 -18.03
C PRO A 32 -9.39 -25.02 -18.52
N ASP A 33 -9.30 -24.54 -19.76
CA ASP A 33 -8.09 -23.86 -20.29
C ASP A 33 -7.84 -22.51 -19.61
N VAL A 34 -8.89 -21.81 -19.16
CA VAL A 34 -8.82 -20.51 -18.48
C VAL A 34 -9.73 -20.49 -17.26
N ILE A 35 -9.20 -20.07 -16.12
CA ILE A 35 -9.97 -19.81 -14.90
C ILE A 35 -10.12 -18.30 -14.72
N MET A 36 -11.37 -17.84 -14.53
CA MET A 36 -11.68 -16.46 -14.21
C MET A 36 -12.24 -16.37 -12.79
N LEU A 37 -11.56 -15.62 -11.92
CA LEU A 37 -11.92 -15.41 -10.51
C LEU A 37 -12.25 -13.94 -10.30
N ASP A 38 -13.52 -13.65 -10.00
CA ASP A 38 -13.97 -12.30 -9.66
C ASP A 38 -14.24 -12.22 -8.16
N GLU A 39 -13.41 -11.43 -7.45
CA GLU A 39 -13.45 -11.24 -6.01
C GLU A 39 -13.59 -12.57 -5.21
N PRO A 40 -12.73 -13.58 -5.46
CA PRO A 40 -12.97 -14.96 -5.00
C PRO A 40 -12.95 -15.15 -3.49
N PHE A 41 -12.53 -14.14 -2.72
CA PHE A 41 -12.39 -14.23 -1.26
C PHE A 41 -13.17 -13.16 -0.50
N SER A 42 -14.00 -12.36 -1.18
CA SER A 42 -14.66 -11.17 -0.59
C SER A 42 -15.73 -11.51 0.45
N ALA A 43 -16.43 -12.63 0.31
CA ALA A 43 -17.55 -13.02 1.18
C ALA A 43 -17.13 -13.87 2.41
N LEU A 44 -15.84 -13.94 2.72
CA LEU A 44 -15.29 -14.79 3.78
C LEU A 44 -14.84 -13.97 4.99
N ASP A 45 -15.04 -14.51 6.19
CA ASP A 45 -14.35 -14.02 7.38
C ASP A 45 -12.82 -14.24 7.28
N TYR A 46 -12.07 -13.49 8.09
CA TYR A 46 -10.60 -13.46 8.01
C TYR A 46 -9.95 -14.85 8.09
N TYR A 47 -10.39 -15.69 9.02
CA TYR A 47 -9.78 -17.02 9.24
C TYR A 47 -10.06 -17.98 8.08
N LEU A 48 -11.31 -18.02 7.61
CA LEU A 48 -11.69 -18.86 6.48
C LEU A 48 -11.05 -18.36 5.19
N LYS A 49 -10.91 -17.06 5.03
CA LYS A 49 -10.21 -16.43 3.90
C LYS A 49 -8.77 -16.92 3.78
N GLU A 50 -7.99 -16.87 4.85
CA GLU A 50 -6.60 -17.36 4.83
C GLU A 50 -6.50 -18.85 4.49
N GLN A 51 -7.35 -19.68 5.09
CA GLN A 51 -7.36 -21.11 4.79
C GLN A 51 -7.71 -21.38 3.33
N LEU A 52 -8.72 -20.71 2.78
CA LEU A 52 -9.12 -20.90 1.40
C LEU A 52 -8.07 -20.39 0.43
N GLN A 53 -7.45 -19.24 0.70
CA GLN A 53 -6.33 -18.71 -0.08
C GLN A 53 -5.21 -19.74 -0.18
N PHE A 54 -4.83 -20.37 0.94
CA PHE A 54 -3.82 -21.42 0.93
C PHE A 54 -4.24 -22.61 0.04
N GLN A 55 -5.48 -23.11 0.19
CA GLN A 55 -5.99 -24.23 -0.59
C GLN A 55 -6.04 -23.92 -2.10
N VAL A 56 -6.56 -22.76 -2.47
CA VAL A 56 -6.61 -22.30 -3.87
C VAL A 56 -5.21 -22.20 -4.45
N ARG A 57 -4.26 -21.65 -3.71
CA ARG A 57 -2.87 -21.54 -4.16
C ARG A 57 -2.24 -22.91 -4.43
N GLU A 58 -2.46 -23.90 -3.55
CA GLU A 58 -1.94 -25.25 -3.76
C GLU A 58 -2.54 -25.91 -5.01
N VAL A 59 -3.82 -25.71 -5.26
CA VAL A 59 -4.48 -26.25 -6.48
C VAL A 59 -3.97 -25.53 -7.73
N LEU A 60 -3.85 -24.21 -7.70
CA LEU A 60 -3.38 -23.43 -8.85
C LEU A 60 -1.90 -23.69 -9.19
N ARG A 61 -1.09 -24.14 -8.24
CA ARG A 61 0.32 -24.54 -8.53
C ARG A 61 0.42 -25.71 -9.51
N GLY A 62 -0.54 -26.62 -9.51
CA GLY A 62 -0.60 -27.76 -10.44
C GLY A 62 -1.38 -27.49 -11.72
N TYR A 63 -2.00 -26.32 -11.81
CA TYR A 63 -2.82 -25.94 -12.95
C TYR A 63 -1.97 -25.38 -14.08
N THR A 64 -2.18 -25.86 -15.28
CA THR A 64 -1.38 -25.51 -16.48
C THR A 64 -2.02 -24.48 -17.39
N GLY A 65 -3.30 -24.14 -17.16
CA GLY A 65 -4.03 -23.11 -17.90
C GLY A 65 -3.80 -21.70 -17.37
N ASP A 66 -4.39 -20.73 -18.03
CA ASP A 66 -4.33 -19.33 -17.62
C ASP A 66 -5.29 -19.01 -16.48
N VAL A 67 -4.89 -18.15 -15.56
CA VAL A 67 -5.73 -17.67 -14.46
C VAL A 67 -5.83 -16.16 -14.51
N LEU A 68 -7.05 -15.65 -14.64
CA LEU A 68 -7.37 -14.22 -14.51
C LEU A 68 -8.09 -13.99 -13.19
N MET A 69 -7.55 -13.12 -12.33
CA MET A 69 -8.17 -12.76 -11.07
C MET A 69 -8.46 -11.25 -11.02
N VAL A 70 -9.66 -10.90 -10.63
CA VAL A 70 -10.04 -9.53 -10.26
C VAL A 70 -10.14 -9.46 -8.75
N SER A 71 -9.46 -8.51 -8.14
CA SER A 71 -9.53 -8.24 -6.69
C SER A 71 -9.21 -6.78 -6.37
N HIS A 72 -9.86 -6.24 -5.36
CA HIS A 72 -9.51 -4.97 -4.74
C HIS A 72 -8.50 -5.13 -3.59
N SER A 73 -8.16 -6.35 -3.23
CA SER A 73 -7.19 -6.67 -2.17
C SER A 73 -5.78 -6.73 -2.74
N ARG A 74 -4.96 -5.72 -2.43
CA ARG A 74 -3.54 -5.68 -2.81
C ARG A 74 -2.77 -6.92 -2.37
N ASP A 75 -3.10 -7.46 -1.19
CA ASP A 75 -2.41 -8.63 -0.62
C ASP A 75 -2.74 -9.90 -1.41
N GLU A 76 -3.96 -10.02 -1.92
CA GLU A 76 -4.35 -11.11 -2.82
C GLU A 76 -3.62 -11.01 -4.16
N VAL A 77 -3.65 -9.84 -4.79
CA VAL A 77 -2.92 -9.60 -6.04
C VAL A 77 -1.44 -9.93 -5.88
N TYR A 78 -0.82 -9.49 -4.80
CA TYR A 78 0.60 -9.73 -4.53
C TYR A 78 0.93 -11.22 -4.30
N ARG A 79 -0.01 -11.99 -3.71
CA ARG A 79 0.17 -13.41 -3.39
C ARG A 79 -0.09 -14.34 -4.57
N PHE A 80 -1.07 -13.99 -5.44
CA PHE A 80 -1.58 -14.89 -6.47
C PHE A 80 -1.14 -14.54 -7.89
N CYS A 81 -0.87 -13.27 -8.18
CA CYS A 81 -0.65 -12.82 -9.55
C CYS A 81 0.83 -12.57 -9.82
N GLU A 82 1.37 -13.20 -10.87
CA GLU A 82 2.70 -12.89 -11.39
C GLU A 82 2.70 -11.55 -12.10
N LYS A 83 1.66 -11.29 -12.90
CA LYS A 83 1.44 -10.04 -13.64
C LYS A 83 0.16 -9.36 -13.17
N SER A 84 0.15 -8.04 -13.20
CA SER A 84 -1.02 -7.27 -12.81
C SER A 84 -1.30 -6.14 -13.78
N ILE A 85 -2.58 -5.82 -13.88
CA ILE A 85 -3.08 -4.64 -14.60
C ILE A 85 -3.86 -3.80 -13.59
N ILE A 86 -3.44 -2.57 -13.39
CA ILE A 86 -4.13 -1.59 -12.56
C ILE A 86 -5.09 -0.79 -13.43
N LEU A 87 -6.36 -0.82 -13.07
CA LEU A 87 -7.40 -0.07 -13.75
C LEU A 87 -7.82 1.16 -12.93
N ASN A 88 -7.95 2.29 -13.59
CA ASN A 88 -8.48 3.52 -13.02
C ASN A 88 -9.47 4.17 -13.99
N ARG A 89 -10.71 4.40 -13.55
CA ARG A 89 -11.77 5.01 -14.36
C ARG A 89 -11.95 4.36 -15.75
N GLY A 90 -11.85 3.03 -15.80
CA GLY A 90 -12.00 2.26 -17.05
C GLY A 90 -10.77 2.26 -17.96
N GLN A 91 -9.66 2.86 -17.55
CA GLN A 91 -8.42 2.90 -18.32
C GLN A 91 -7.31 2.13 -17.59
N VAL A 92 -6.34 1.62 -18.35
CA VAL A 92 -5.14 0.99 -17.79
C VAL A 92 -4.19 2.05 -17.27
N ALA A 93 -4.07 2.15 -15.96
CA ALA A 93 -3.14 3.07 -15.30
C ALA A 93 -1.70 2.52 -15.28
N MET A 94 -1.53 1.21 -15.07
CA MET A 94 -0.23 0.53 -15.10
C MET A 94 -0.42 -0.95 -15.35
N LYS A 95 0.55 -1.61 -16.00
CA LYS A 95 0.59 -3.06 -16.19
C LYS A 95 2.03 -3.56 -16.15
N GLY A 96 2.24 -4.77 -15.67
CA GLY A 96 3.58 -5.39 -15.64
C GLY A 96 3.65 -6.52 -14.62
N GLU A 97 4.88 -6.91 -14.29
CA GLU A 97 5.16 -7.86 -13.22
C GLU A 97 4.67 -7.30 -11.89
N THR A 98 3.86 -8.07 -11.16
CA THR A 98 3.23 -7.61 -9.92
C THR A 98 4.25 -7.06 -8.92
N ARG A 99 5.35 -7.77 -8.71
CA ARG A 99 6.38 -7.33 -7.76
C ARG A 99 7.05 -6.02 -8.16
N ALA A 100 7.28 -5.81 -9.46
CA ALA A 100 7.84 -4.57 -9.97
C ALA A 100 6.88 -3.39 -9.75
N ILE A 101 5.57 -3.58 -10.03
CA ILE A 101 4.53 -2.57 -9.77
C ILE A 101 4.47 -2.18 -8.30
N PHE A 102 4.59 -3.18 -7.39
CA PHE A 102 4.58 -2.91 -5.95
C PHE A 102 5.85 -2.24 -5.45
N GLN A 103 7.00 -2.56 -6.01
CA GLN A 103 8.27 -1.95 -5.61
C GLN A 103 8.42 -0.54 -6.17
N LYS A 104 8.12 -0.36 -7.46
CA LYS A 104 8.34 0.89 -8.18
C LYS A 104 7.13 1.26 -9.04
N PRO A 105 6.04 1.75 -8.43
CA PRO A 105 4.90 2.28 -9.18
C PRO A 105 5.31 3.56 -9.91
N GLU A 106 4.80 3.76 -11.15
CA GLU A 106 5.18 4.90 -11.97
C GLU A 106 4.27 6.12 -11.78
N ASN A 107 3.09 5.93 -11.20
CA ASN A 107 2.10 6.99 -11.03
C ASN A 107 1.38 6.92 -9.69
N VAL A 108 0.71 8.01 -9.32
CA VAL A 108 0.00 8.15 -8.03
C VAL A 108 -1.06 7.07 -7.84
N THR A 109 -1.80 6.69 -8.89
CA THR A 109 -2.84 5.66 -8.81
C THR A 109 -2.24 4.30 -8.44
N ALA A 110 -1.19 3.87 -9.15
CA ALA A 110 -0.51 2.61 -8.87
C ALA A 110 0.12 2.60 -7.47
N ALA A 111 0.79 3.68 -7.07
CA ALA A 111 1.38 3.83 -5.75
C ALA A 111 0.32 3.72 -4.63
N ARG A 112 -0.83 4.39 -4.80
CA ARG A 112 -1.94 4.35 -3.84
C ARG A 112 -2.52 2.95 -3.70
N LEU A 113 -2.82 2.29 -4.82
CA LEU A 113 -3.39 0.93 -4.83
C LEU A 113 -2.42 -0.12 -4.29
N THR A 114 -1.11 0.09 -4.44
CA THR A 114 -0.08 -0.76 -3.83
C THR A 114 0.27 -0.38 -2.38
N GLY A 115 -0.45 0.56 -1.77
CA GLY A 115 -0.42 0.85 -0.32
C GLY A 115 0.46 2.01 0.11
N CYS A 116 0.88 2.88 -0.80
CA CYS A 116 1.46 4.16 -0.42
C CYS A 116 0.37 5.05 0.19
N LYS A 117 0.68 5.69 1.32
CA LYS A 117 -0.24 6.59 2.04
C LYS A 117 0.19 8.06 1.93
N ASN A 118 1.48 8.32 1.78
CA ASN A 118 2.03 9.68 1.79
C ASN A 118 2.33 10.13 0.37
N PHE A 119 1.70 11.22 -0.03
CA PHE A 119 1.90 11.85 -1.34
C PHE A 119 2.07 13.35 -1.14
N SER A 120 2.92 13.96 -1.96
CA SER A 120 3.00 15.41 -2.08
C SER A 120 3.25 15.79 -3.53
N ARG A 121 2.62 16.85 -3.98
CA ARG A 121 3.01 17.54 -5.22
C ARG A 121 4.43 18.03 -5.08
N ILE A 122 5.16 18.09 -6.18
CA ILE A 122 6.55 18.52 -6.15
C ILE A 122 6.81 19.70 -7.06
N ARG A 123 7.85 20.46 -6.66
CA ARG A 123 8.58 21.36 -7.52
C ARG A 123 10.01 20.85 -7.62
N ARG A 124 10.52 20.62 -8.82
CA ARG A 124 11.92 20.31 -9.03
C ARG A 124 12.78 21.53 -8.70
N ILE A 125 13.78 21.36 -7.83
CA ILE A 125 14.75 22.40 -7.46
C ILE A 125 16.18 22.04 -7.86
N GLY A 126 16.44 20.75 -8.11
CA GLY A 126 17.72 20.25 -8.60
C GLY A 126 17.54 19.01 -9.46
N GLU A 127 18.65 18.40 -9.93
CA GLU A 127 18.60 17.16 -10.68
C GLU A 127 18.13 15.99 -9.82
N TYR A 128 18.56 15.96 -8.55
CA TYR A 128 18.23 14.95 -7.55
C TYR A 128 17.53 15.59 -6.33
N GLU A 129 16.85 16.71 -6.51
CA GLU A 129 16.28 17.44 -5.39
C GLU A 129 14.89 18.00 -5.74
N VAL A 130 13.94 17.79 -4.82
CA VAL A 130 12.56 18.25 -4.94
C VAL A 130 12.10 18.96 -3.68
N GLU A 131 11.23 19.94 -3.87
CA GLU A 131 10.40 20.50 -2.83
C GLU A 131 9.04 19.82 -2.84
N ALA A 132 8.66 19.20 -1.74
CA ALA A 132 7.35 18.62 -1.49
C ALA A 132 6.39 19.72 -1.03
N LEU A 133 5.58 20.21 -1.95
CA LEU A 133 4.78 21.43 -1.78
C LEU A 133 3.72 21.31 -0.67
N ASP A 134 3.10 20.12 -0.56
CA ASP A 134 2.03 19.89 0.40
C ASP A 134 2.56 19.70 1.83
N TRP A 135 3.85 19.44 1.99
CA TRP A 135 4.53 19.31 3.29
C TRP A 135 5.44 20.50 3.63
N GLY A 136 5.83 21.30 2.64
CA GLY A 136 6.83 22.38 2.82
C GLY A 136 8.21 21.83 3.18
N LEU A 137 8.59 20.69 2.65
CA LEU A 137 9.85 20.00 2.91
C LEU A 137 10.65 19.80 1.63
N THR A 138 11.97 19.80 1.76
CA THR A 138 12.89 19.49 0.66
C THR A 138 13.47 18.09 0.84
N PHE A 139 13.53 17.32 -0.24
CA PHE A 139 14.08 15.98 -0.24
C PHE A 139 15.09 15.77 -1.37
N GLN A 140 16.16 15.05 -1.04
CA GLN A 140 17.07 14.48 -2.04
C GLN A 140 16.55 13.11 -2.46
N THR A 141 16.59 12.84 -3.77
CA THR A 141 16.13 11.60 -4.41
C THR A 141 17.33 10.80 -4.91
N GLU A 142 17.22 9.48 -4.97
CA GLU A 142 18.24 8.62 -5.58
C GLU A 142 18.19 8.70 -7.11
N GLU A 143 17.01 8.87 -7.67
CA GLU A 143 16.79 9.00 -9.11
C GLU A 143 16.71 10.44 -9.54
N ALA A 144 17.14 10.72 -10.77
CA ALA A 144 17.04 12.05 -11.35
C ALA A 144 15.56 12.45 -11.56
N VAL A 145 15.25 13.68 -11.18
CA VAL A 145 13.88 14.22 -11.28
C VAL A 145 13.60 14.64 -12.72
N ALA A 146 12.76 13.88 -13.42
CA ALA A 146 12.32 14.20 -14.78
C ALA A 146 11.16 15.22 -14.78
N ALA A 147 10.96 15.88 -15.93
CA ALA A 147 9.90 16.90 -16.09
C ALA A 147 8.47 16.34 -15.93
N GLU A 148 8.31 15.03 -16.16
CA GLU A 148 7.03 14.33 -16.05
C GLU A 148 6.65 13.94 -14.61
N HIS A 149 7.59 14.04 -13.65
CA HIS A 149 7.31 13.78 -12.25
C HIS A 149 6.57 14.96 -11.63
N ALA A 150 5.38 14.70 -11.15
CA ALA A 150 4.49 15.70 -10.55
C ALA A 150 4.29 15.48 -9.03
N TYR A 151 4.60 14.28 -8.54
CA TYR A 151 4.44 13.89 -7.14
C TYR A 151 5.64 13.12 -6.63
N ILE A 152 5.82 13.16 -5.32
CA ILE A 152 6.54 12.10 -4.58
C ILE A 152 5.55 11.26 -3.80
N GLY A 153 5.92 9.96 -3.64
CA GLY A 153 5.23 9.04 -2.78
C GLY A 153 6.20 8.40 -1.80
N ILE A 154 5.79 8.26 -0.52
CA ILE A 154 6.59 7.62 0.52
C ILE A 154 5.72 6.62 1.28
N ARG A 155 6.17 5.38 1.43
CA ARG A 155 5.44 4.38 2.19
C ARG A 155 5.58 4.65 3.68
N ALA A 156 4.49 4.51 4.42
CA ALA A 156 4.44 4.86 5.85
C ALA A 156 5.47 4.11 6.72
N HIS A 157 5.89 2.92 6.33
CA HIS A 157 6.86 2.11 7.07
C HIS A 157 8.33 2.43 6.75
N GLN A 158 8.60 3.29 5.76
CA GLN A 158 9.96 3.65 5.34
C GLN A 158 10.55 4.78 6.17
N PHE A 159 9.72 5.55 6.88
CA PHE A 159 10.23 6.55 7.82
C PHE A 159 10.88 5.89 9.04
N TYR A 160 11.93 6.54 9.54
CA TYR A 160 12.65 6.12 10.74
C TYR A 160 13.01 7.34 11.61
N PRO A 161 13.27 7.16 12.92
CA PRO A 161 13.81 8.22 13.76
C PRO A 161 15.15 8.74 13.20
N ALA A 162 15.34 10.04 13.18
CA ALA A 162 16.52 10.69 12.60
C ALA A 162 17.85 10.09 13.13
N ARG A 163 18.79 9.84 12.22
CA ARG A 163 20.09 9.20 12.49
C ARG A 163 21.26 9.89 11.78
N GLY A 164 21.09 11.14 11.32
CA GLY A 164 22.09 11.86 10.54
C GLY A 164 22.05 11.54 9.04
N SER A 165 20.87 11.24 8.48
CA SER A 165 20.68 10.97 7.05
C SER A 165 20.47 12.24 6.23
N ALA A 166 20.53 12.12 4.89
CA ALA A 166 20.37 13.26 3.98
C ALA A 166 18.99 13.94 4.07
N ASN A 167 17.94 13.16 4.28
CA ASN A 167 16.56 13.65 4.33
C ASN A 167 16.02 13.56 5.75
N GLU A 168 16.39 14.50 6.60
CA GLU A 168 15.85 14.60 7.94
C GLU A 168 14.99 15.86 8.09
N PHE A 169 13.87 15.69 8.76
CA PHE A 169 12.93 16.77 9.00
C PHE A 169 12.24 16.63 10.35
N THR A 170 11.65 17.73 10.82
CA THR A 170 10.93 17.77 12.08
C THR A 170 9.44 17.75 11.84
N CYS A 171 8.74 16.93 12.63
CA CYS A 171 7.28 16.89 12.67
C CYS A 171 6.78 17.17 14.08
N GLU A 172 5.56 17.66 14.18
CA GLU A 172 4.76 17.68 15.40
C GLU A 172 3.95 16.38 15.48
N TRP A 173 3.98 15.73 16.63
CA TRP A 173 3.22 14.53 16.92
C TRP A 173 1.73 14.84 16.98
N GLY A 174 0.93 14.18 16.12
CA GLY A 174 -0.51 14.30 16.09
C GLY A 174 -1.21 13.12 16.78
N ASP A 175 -2.16 12.52 16.10
CA ASP A 175 -2.91 11.39 16.62
C ASP A 175 -2.19 10.07 16.33
N THR A 176 -2.41 9.08 17.21
CA THR A 176 -1.85 7.74 17.07
C THR A 176 -2.99 6.73 17.01
N LEU A 177 -3.03 5.94 15.94
CA LEU A 177 -3.98 4.85 15.75
C LEU A 177 -3.28 3.53 16.11
N CYS A 178 -3.55 3.04 17.31
CA CYS A 178 -2.96 1.79 17.80
C CYS A 178 -3.68 0.60 17.18
N GLN A 179 -2.93 -0.30 16.56
CA GLN A 179 -3.37 -1.61 16.09
C GLN A 179 -2.62 -2.70 16.87
N PRO A 180 -3.07 -3.96 16.85
CA PRO A 180 -2.47 -5.02 17.67
C PRO A 180 -0.97 -5.25 17.47
N PHE A 181 -0.45 -4.99 16.27
CA PHE A 181 0.94 -5.28 15.90
C PHE A 181 1.70 -4.09 15.32
N GLU A 182 1.03 -2.97 15.10
CA GLU A 182 1.60 -1.77 14.50
C GLU A 182 0.84 -0.53 14.93
N TRP A 183 1.51 0.62 14.91
CA TRP A 183 0.90 1.92 15.15
C TRP A 183 0.99 2.77 13.88
N ASP A 184 -0.10 3.39 13.51
CA ASP A 184 -0.13 4.46 12.52
C ASP A 184 -0.09 5.81 13.26
N VAL A 185 1.02 6.53 13.14
CA VAL A 185 1.21 7.85 13.75
C VAL A 185 0.97 8.91 12.69
N LEU A 186 0.11 9.87 13.00
CA LEU A 186 -0.17 11.03 12.16
C LEU A 186 0.73 12.19 12.59
N LEU A 187 1.55 12.68 11.69
CA LEU A 187 2.55 13.71 11.97
C LEU A 187 2.31 14.94 11.09
N ARG A 188 2.51 16.12 11.64
CA ARG A 188 2.48 17.38 10.87
C ARG A 188 3.89 17.90 10.66
N PRO A 189 4.32 18.10 9.41
CA PRO A 189 5.62 18.70 9.12
C PRO A 189 5.73 20.09 9.74
N VAL A 190 6.87 20.34 10.39
CA VAL A 190 7.23 21.66 10.95
C VAL A 190 8.37 22.20 10.09
N GLU A 191 8.28 23.44 9.63
CA GLU A 191 9.36 24.08 8.84
C GLU A 191 10.69 24.03 9.58
N ASN A 192 11.75 23.67 8.86
CA ASN A 192 13.10 24.04 9.27
C ASN A 192 13.22 25.58 9.15
N ALA A 193 13.64 26.23 10.24
CA ALA A 193 13.68 27.67 10.41
C ALA A 193 14.59 28.48 9.44
N GLY A 194 14.71 28.01 8.18
CA GLY A 194 15.55 28.60 7.14
C GLY A 194 14.81 29.01 5.85
N VAL A 195 13.55 28.61 5.68
CA VAL A 195 12.73 29.03 4.52
C VAL A 195 11.55 29.83 5.05
N ALA A 196 11.57 31.13 4.80
CA ALA A 196 10.48 32.03 5.17
C ALA A 196 9.26 31.75 4.31
N GLY A 197 8.43 30.78 4.73
CA GLY A 197 7.11 30.52 4.20
C GLY A 197 6.05 31.09 5.15
N ASP A 198 4.97 31.60 4.59
CA ASP A 198 3.88 32.25 5.32
C ASP A 198 3.35 31.39 6.45
N LYS A 199 3.38 31.91 7.68
CA LYS A 199 2.88 31.27 8.90
C LYS A 199 1.36 30.94 8.85
N GLU A 200 0.62 31.53 7.93
CA GLU A 200 -0.81 31.29 7.77
C GLU A 200 -1.16 29.89 7.21
N ASN A 201 -0.26 29.24 6.48
CA ASN A 201 -0.53 27.94 5.84
C ASN A 201 -0.12 26.70 6.66
N ALA A 202 0.42 26.87 7.87
CA ALA A 202 0.88 25.73 8.68
C ALA A 202 -0.27 24.77 9.13
N LEU A 203 -1.50 25.26 9.19
CA LEU A 203 -2.69 24.48 9.57
C LEU A 203 -3.27 23.65 8.41
N GLU A 204 -2.91 23.99 7.15
CA GLU A 204 -3.43 23.33 5.94
C GLU A 204 -2.51 22.24 5.37
N ARG A 205 -1.35 22.01 6.00
CA ARG A 205 -0.40 20.99 5.53
C ARG A 205 -0.96 19.60 5.70
N GLU A 206 -0.80 18.78 4.66
CA GLU A 206 -1.17 17.37 4.71
C GLU A 206 -0.34 16.63 5.76
N VAL A 207 -0.99 15.73 6.47
CA VAL A 207 -0.33 14.89 7.49
C VAL A 207 0.53 13.82 6.84
N ILE A 208 1.63 13.49 7.48
CA ILE A 208 2.47 12.35 7.15
C ILE A 208 2.05 11.17 8.02
N TRP A 209 1.78 10.05 7.39
CA TRP A 209 1.53 8.77 8.03
C TRP A 209 2.84 8.05 8.26
N TRP A 210 3.17 7.77 9.50
CA TRP A 210 4.30 6.96 9.89
C TRP A 210 3.82 5.66 10.52
N LYS A 211 4.20 4.52 9.93
CA LYS A 211 3.86 3.20 10.46
C LYS A 211 5.02 2.66 11.26
N VAL A 212 4.76 2.31 12.51
CA VAL A 212 5.74 1.83 13.48
C VAL A 212 5.38 0.41 13.94
N ASP A 213 6.36 -0.49 13.92
CA ASP A 213 6.22 -1.83 14.50
C ASP A 213 5.99 -1.73 16.02
N TYR A 214 5.11 -2.56 16.56
CA TYR A 214 4.81 -2.61 17.99
C TYR A 214 6.06 -2.75 18.86
N LYS A 215 7.06 -3.51 18.42
CA LYS A 215 8.33 -3.66 19.17
C LYS A 215 9.12 -2.36 19.32
N GLN A 216 8.90 -1.40 18.45
CA GLN A 216 9.51 -0.06 18.52
C GLN A 216 8.63 0.94 19.25
N SER A 217 7.37 0.61 19.52
CA SER A 217 6.38 1.51 20.14
C SER A 217 6.75 1.93 21.55
N ASP A 218 7.44 1.08 22.33
CA ASP A 218 7.86 1.41 23.69
C ASP A 218 8.75 2.67 23.75
N SER A 219 9.58 2.89 22.74
CA SER A 219 10.40 4.11 22.63
C SER A 219 9.58 5.34 22.26
N LEU A 220 8.37 5.15 21.74
CA LEU A 220 7.47 6.18 21.24
C LEU A 220 6.35 6.52 22.23
N ASN A 221 6.09 5.70 23.24
CA ASN A 221 5.10 5.93 24.30
C ASN A 221 5.34 7.25 25.07
N ARG A 222 6.53 7.82 24.98
CA ARG A 222 6.90 9.10 25.61
C ARG A 222 6.35 10.32 24.89
N TYR A 223 5.96 10.19 23.59
CA TYR A 223 5.49 11.32 22.82
C TYR A 223 4.00 11.54 23.03
N GLN A 224 3.64 12.81 23.19
CA GLN A 224 2.27 13.28 23.29
C GLN A 224 1.96 14.22 22.13
N ARG A 225 0.69 14.45 21.88
CA ARG A 225 0.25 15.39 20.86
C ARG A 225 0.87 16.78 21.08
N GLY A 226 1.49 17.32 20.05
CA GLY A 226 2.23 18.58 20.08
C GLY A 226 3.75 18.43 20.29
N ASP A 227 4.23 17.24 20.69
CA ASP A 227 5.65 17.00 20.83
C ASP A 227 6.36 17.00 19.47
N ARG A 228 7.61 17.44 19.45
CA ARG A 228 8.44 17.44 18.24
C ARG A 228 9.21 16.13 18.12
N VAL A 229 9.12 15.52 16.95
CA VAL A 229 9.89 14.33 16.56
C VAL A 229 10.69 14.62 15.30
N ARG A 230 11.92 14.12 15.23
CA ARG A 230 12.74 14.18 14.02
C ARG A 230 12.72 12.83 13.33
N LEU A 231 12.35 12.84 12.07
CA LEU A 231 12.32 11.66 11.20
C LEU A 231 13.34 11.80 10.08
N GLY A 232 13.71 10.65 9.54
CA GLY A 232 14.51 10.52 8.34
C GLY A 232 13.84 9.61 7.32
N ILE A 233 14.25 9.75 6.06
CA ILE A 233 13.89 8.90 4.94
C ILE A 233 15.10 8.74 4.02
N ALA A 234 15.36 7.52 3.54
CA ALA A 234 16.44 7.30 2.58
C ALA A 234 16.03 7.86 1.19
N PRO A 235 16.97 8.46 0.44
CA PRO A 235 16.68 8.95 -0.92
C PRO A 235 16.06 7.89 -1.83
N GLY A 236 16.50 6.63 -1.73
CA GLY A 236 15.97 5.50 -2.51
C GLY A 236 14.57 5.03 -2.12
N ASP A 237 14.04 5.47 -0.98
CA ASP A 237 12.68 5.16 -0.52
C ASP A 237 11.65 6.20 -1.00
N ILE A 238 12.10 7.24 -1.70
CA ILE A 238 11.24 8.29 -2.26
C ILE A 238 10.90 7.91 -3.70
N MET A 239 9.63 7.64 -3.94
CA MET A 239 9.13 7.35 -5.28
C MET A 239 8.83 8.64 -6.01
N LEU A 240 9.40 8.81 -7.21
CA LEU A 240 9.04 9.89 -8.13
C LEU A 240 7.89 9.41 -9.01
N LEU A 241 6.77 10.12 -8.99
CA LEU A 241 5.50 9.66 -9.58
C LEU A 241 4.98 10.66 -10.60
N LYS A 242 4.44 10.12 -11.69
CA LYS A 242 3.61 10.87 -12.65
C LYS A 242 2.20 11.06 -12.08
N GLU A 243 1.47 12.04 -12.60
CA GLU A 243 0.04 12.13 -12.40
C GLU A 243 -0.64 10.86 -12.95
N GLY A 244 -1.67 10.32 -12.28
CA GLY A 244 -2.31 9.06 -12.63
C GLY A 244 -3.68 9.22 -13.26
#